data_4b69cca81e036573e58cdb05a9f4a96c
#
_entry.id   4b69cca81e036573e58cdb05a9f4a96c
#
_cell.length_a   1.000
_cell.length_b   1.000
_cell.length_c   1.000
_cell.angle_alpha   90.00
_cell.angle_beta   90.00
_cell.angle_gamma   90.00
#
_symmetry.space_group_name_H-M   'P 1'
#
loop_
_entity.id
_entity.type
_entity.pdbx_description
1 polymer ?
#
loop_
_entity_poly.entity_id
_entity_poly.type
_entity_poly.pdbx_seq_one_letter_code
_entity_poly.pdbx_strand_id
1 'polypeptide(L)'
;MLDVFVVRDFAWILEHWDIKRVLVNLGLTSLAMLSLLFILQPIIGRSKIGKIFVFLLIAVPMLVQMSHYEVYRSFASSFGFREFSQDPTMVLALWLEQFNILKSILIVWVVYSLLGLITTPTKIVKWRYGLNMVGFSLLYLLTTFSWYGVSNFQNSTLAYYSTLLQMSRNQVLEFKHDKPSVPPSKLSTVGLPNIVYVVGESLTLSHLGIYGYPRDTTPQLAQLEKNQQLIKYTNALSIGTHTRLSVPYMLVGIEGIDPHGRIYQTPTVFDYAKARGYTTAFISAQDTNWGNIKDLFVDKSVDYFWHGVRMNKNASVHKGADDMRVLNEIAIPYIDKVGQQKTPFFLVLQMDGSHYPYAQHSTQAHKKFLPENKPNSINAYDNTVIKTDVYLAQLITKIRSEYPSSWVFYSSDHGQELGGKSGKFNQNPHLDTIHNPLLISAPKSQVAQLLRNQNAPISQADIVPSILDIINMTAHKNINGKSLLNTINPKRLRVNSQYMPTQHNDPKAVLVEPDLQFWTLDFEKMSVTAPDDKKTIQFKDWDKRYQQIFLDKLPN
;
A
#
# COMPACT_ATOMS: atom_id res chain seq x y z
N MET A 1 -0.57 -29.64 -12.81
CA MET A 1 0.63 -30.09 -12.07
C MET A 1 1.63 -28.95 -11.91
N LEU A 2 2.33 -28.47 -12.96
CA LEU A 2 3.30 -27.37 -12.83
C LEU A 2 2.74 -26.15 -12.08
N ASP A 3 1.51 -25.78 -12.34
CA ASP A 3 0.87 -24.64 -11.71
C ASP A 3 0.79 -24.77 -10.19
N VAL A 4 0.36 -25.93 -9.70
CA VAL A 4 0.16 -26.16 -8.26
C VAL A 4 1.48 -26.42 -7.52
N PHE A 5 2.42 -27.16 -8.15
CA PHE A 5 3.64 -27.60 -7.46
C PHE A 5 4.84 -26.66 -7.65
N VAL A 6 4.83 -25.84 -8.71
CA VAL A 6 5.96 -24.99 -9.06
C VAL A 6 5.61 -23.51 -9.03
N VAL A 7 4.53 -23.11 -9.74
CA VAL A 7 4.13 -21.69 -9.81
C VAL A 7 3.54 -21.23 -8.48
N ARG A 8 2.62 -22.00 -7.91
CA ARG A 8 2.11 -21.79 -6.55
C ARG A 8 2.99 -22.53 -5.55
N ASP A 9 2.99 -22.10 -4.31
CA ASP A 9 3.65 -22.83 -3.24
C ASP A 9 2.73 -23.95 -2.74
N PHE A 10 3.09 -25.22 -3.04
CA PHE A 10 2.27 -26.36 -2.67
C PHE A 10 2.14 -26.56 -1.16
N ALA A 11 3.18 -26.26 -0.40
CA ALA A 11 3.12 -26.33 1.05
C ALA A 11 2.11 -25.32 1.60
N TRP A 12 2.16 -24.10 1.09
CA TRP A 12 1.20 -23.06 1.43
C TRP A 12 -0.25 -23.42 1.02
N ILE A 13 -0.43 -24.05 -0.16
CA ILE A 13 -1.75 -24.52 -0.61
C ILE A 13 -2.33 -25.55 0.36
N LEU A 14 -1.53 -26.54 0.79
CA LEU A 14 -1.98 -27.58 1.73
C LEU A 14 -2.38 -26.99 3.10
N GLU A 15 -1.75 -25.91 3.49
CA GLU A 15 -2.06 -25.23 4.76
C GLU A 15 -3.31 -24.36 4.70
N HIS A 16 -3.60 -23.74 3.50
CA HIS A 16 -4.62 -22.70 3.37
C HIS A 16 -5.83 -23.07 2.51
N TRP A 17 -5.76 -24.16 1.75
CA TRP A 17 -6.86 -24.64 0.91
C TRP A 17 -7.41 -25.97 1.40
N ASP A 18 -8.73 -26.11 1.40
CA ASP A 18 -9.35 -27.41 1.58
C ASP A 18 -9.12 -28.32 0.37
N ILE A 19 -9.17 -29.63 0.59
CA ILE A 19 -8.90 -30.64 -0.44
C ILE A 19 -9.89 -30.53 -1.63
N LYS A 20 -11.15 -30.15 -1.36
CA LYS A 20 -12.17 -29.97 -2.41
C LYS A 20 -11.77 -28.83 -3.34
N ARG A 21 -11.30 -27.71 -2.81
CA ARG A 21 -10.81 -26.57 -3.59
C ARG A 21 -9.61 -26.94 -4.44
N VAL A 22 -8.66 -27.72 -3.90
CA VAL A 22 -7.49 -28.23 -4.65
C VAL A 22 -7.95 -29.10 -5.82
N LEU A 23 -8.83 -30.06 -5.59
CA LEU A 23 -9.33 -30.98 -6.62
C LEU A 23 -10.12 -30.26 -7.71
N VAL A 24 -10.99 -29.33 -7.36
CA VAL A 24 -11.75 -28.52 -8.32
C VAL A 24 -10.83 -27.66 -9.17
N ASN A 25 -9.86 -27.01 -8.57
CA ASN A 25 -8.86 -26.20 -9.30
C ASN A 25 -8.06 -27.07 -10.27
N LEU A 26 -7.53 -28.20 -9.82
CA LEU A 26 -6.79 -29.14 -10.67
C LEU A 26 -7.64 -29.66 -11.85
N GLY A 27 -8.89 -30.00 -11.60
CA GLY A 27 -9.81 -30.50 -12.64
C GLY A 27 -10.09 -29.42 -13.68
N LEU A 28 -10.56 -28.26 -13.28
CA LEU A 28 -10.92 -27.16 -14.18
C LEU A 28 -9.71 -26.65 -14.97
N THR A 29 -8.58 -26.46 -14.30
CA THR A 29 -7.36 -25.96 -14.96
C THR A 29 -6.78 -26.95 -15.93
N SER A 30 -6.82 -28.27 -15.62
CA SER A 30 -6.37 -29.31 -16.53
C SER A 30 -7.26 -29.39 -17.76
N LEU A 31 -8.57 -29.36 -17.56
CA LEU A 31 -9.54 -29.38 -18.67
C LEU A 31 -9.37 -28.19 -19.62
N ALA A 32 -9.26 -26.98 -19.04
CA ALA A 32 -9.06 -25.75 -19.80
C ALA A 32 -7.74 -25.77 -20.58
N MET A 33 -6.64 -26.23 -19.96
CA MET A 33 -5.33 -26.30 -20.62
C MET A 33 -5.29 -27.34 -21.72
N LEU A 34 -5.86 -28.52 -21.51
CA LEU A 34 -5.97 -29.56 -22.55
C LEU A 34 -6.80 -29.07 -23.74
N SER A 35 -7.93 -28.39 -23.48
CA SER A 35 -8.75 -27.77 -24.53
C SER A 35 -7.97 -26.69 -25.30
N LEU A 36 -7.21 -25.86 -24.62
CA LEU A 36 -6.36 -24.85 -25.26
C LEU A 36 -5.28 -25.49 -26.13
N LEU A 37 -4.58 -26.50 -25.62
CA LEU A 37 -3.55 -27.20 -26.38
C LEU A 37 -4.15 -27.93 -27.62
N PHE A 38 -5.35 -28.48 -27.50
CA PHE A 38 -6.07 -29.05 -28.64
C PHE A 38 -6.38 -27.99 -29.70
N ILE A 39 -6.84 -26.81 -29.30
CA ILE A 39 -7.09 -25.67 -30.20
C ILE A 39 -5.80 -25.21 -30.88
N LEU A 40 -4.68 -25.17 -30.16
CA LEU A 40 -3.39 -24.72 -30.69
C LEU A 40 -2.60 -25.81 -31.42
N GLN A 41 -3.03 -27.06 -31.37
CA GLN A 41 -2.36 -28.21 -32.02
C GLN A 41 -1.99 -27.97 -33.49
N PRO A 42 -2.85 -27.37 -34.35
CA PRO A 42 -2.50 -27.11 -35.75
C PRO A 42 -1.35 -26.14 -35.92
N ILE A 43 -1.19 -25.19 -34.97
CA ILE A 43 -0.09 -24.20 -34.96
C ILE A 43 1.20 -24.88 -34.48
N ILE A 44 1.12 -25.63 -33.40
CA ILE A 44 2.26 -26.33 -32.77
C ILE A 44 2.84 -27.36 -33.74
N GLY A 45 2.00 -28.12 -34.41
CA GLY A 45 2.41 -29.22 -35.29
C GLY A 45 2.99 -28.79 -36.64
N ARG A 46 2.67 -27.59 -37.15
CA ARG A 46 3.03 -27.18 -38.52
C ARG A 46 4.43 -26.60 -38.66
N SER A 47 4.96 -25.94 -37.65
CA SER A 47 6.26 -25.28 -37.76
C SER A 47 6.98 -25.12 -36.43
N LYS A 48 8.32 -25.05 -36.48
CA LYS A 48 9.16 -24.71 -35.31
C LYS A 48 8.79 -23.33 -34.75
N ILE A 49 8.49 -22.35 -35.63
CA ILE A 49 8.08 -21.01 -35.25
C ILE A 49 6.75 -21.05 -34.49
N GLY A 50 5.77 -21.84 -34.96
CA GLY A 50 4.51 -22.03 -34.26
C GLY A 50 4.69 -22.65 -32.88
N LYS A 51 5.60 -23.61 -32.72
CA LYS A 51 5.96 -24.16 -31.40
C LYS A 51 6.55 -23.12 -30.47
N ILE A 52 7.50 -22.31 -30.95
CA ILE A 52 8.12 -21.24 -30.17
C ILE A 52 7.07 -20.20 -29.78
N PHE A 53 6.20 -19.81 -30.68
CA PHE A 53 5.12 -18.86 -30.40
C PHE A 53 4.20 -19.37 -29.26
N VAL A 54 3.70 -20.59 -29.36
CA VAL A 54 2.86 -21.19 -28.31
C VAL A 54 3.64 -21.41 -27.02
N PHE A 55 4.91 -21.78 -27.10
CA PHE A 55 5.79 -21.86 -25.94
C PHE A 55 5.83 -20.52 -25.18
N LEU A 56 6.06 -19.42 -25.86
CA LEU A 56 6.10 -18.09 -25.27
C LEU A 56 4.75 -17.69 -24.66
N LEU A 57 3.63 -18.01 -25.35
CA LEU A 57 2.27 -17.74 -24.86
C LEU A 57 1.95 -18.50 -23.55
N ILE A 58 2.61 -19.59 -23.26
CA ILE A 58 2.38 -20.39 -22.05
C ILE A 58 3.43 -20.09 -20.99
N ALA A 59 4.72 -20.12 -21.34
CA ALA A 59 5.81 -20.03 -20.38
C ALA A 59 5.98 -18.62 -19.78
N VAL A 60 5.86 -17.56 -20.59
CA VAL A 60 6.02 -16.18 -20.08
C VAL A 60 4.94 -15.85 -19.04
N PRO A 61 3.65 -16.08 -19.28
CA PRO A 61 2.64 -15.91 -18.23
C PRO A 61 2.90 -16.71 -16.96
N MET A 62 3.36 -17.97 -17.09
CA MET A 62 3.68 -18.79 -15.92
C MET A 62 4.83 -18.21 -15.10
N LEU A 63 5.89 -17.70 -15.76
CA LEU A 63 7.03 -17.08 -15.09
C LEU A 63 6.64 -15.78 -14.39
N VAL A 64 5.84 -14.93 -15.03
CA VAL A 64 5.34 -13.69 -14.44
C VAL A 64 4.47 -13.98 -13.21
N GLN A 65 3.53 -14.90 -13.34
CA GLN A 65 2.65 -15.27 -12.23
C GLN A 65 3.39 -15.98 -11.09
N MET A 66 4.42 -16.77 -11.39
CA MET A 66 5.26 -17.39 -10.38
C MET A 66 5.97 -16.35 -9.54
N SER A 67 6.63 -15.39 -10.17
CA SER A 67 7.36 -14.34 -9.45
C SER A 67 6.42 -13.49 -8.59
N HIS A 68 5.22 -13.17 -9.10
CA HIS A 68 4.22 -12.48 -8.31
C HIS A 68 3.72 -13.33 -7.13
N TYR A 69 3.54 -14.64 -7.35
CA TYR A 69 3.07 -15.55 -6.30
C TYR A 69 4.11 -15.77 -5.20
N GLU A 70 5.40 -15.74 -5.53
CA GLU A 70 6.50 -15.81 -4.54
C GLU A 70 6.41 -14.66 -3.53
N VAL A 71 6.01 -13.46 -3.99
CA VAL A 71 5.92 -12.25 -3.15
C VAL A 71 4.56 -12.12 -2.46
N TYR A 72 3.47 -12.22 -3.23
CA TYR A 72 2.12 -11.82 -2.78
C TYR A 72 1.18 -12.99 -2.48
N ARG A 73 1.62 -14.23 -2.67
CA ARG A 73 0.80 -15.46 -2.53
C ARG A 73 -0.52 -15.42 -3.31
N SER A 74 -0.55 -14.60 -4.35
CA SER A 74 -1.66 -14.44 -5.27
C SER A 74 -1.16 -14.23 -6.69
N PHE A 75 -2.02 -14.46 -7.69
CA PHE A 75 -1.69 -14.05 -9.06
C PHE A 75 -1.75 -12.54 -9.22
N ALA A 76 -0.97 -12.03 -10.18
CA ALA A 76 -0.97 -10.61 -10.52
C ALA A 76 -2.40 -10.15 -10.86
N SER A 77 -2.83 -9.10 -10.21
CA SER A 77 -4.11 -8.44 -10.45
C SER A 77 -4.01 -7.44 -11.61
N SER A 78 -5.14 -6.91 -12.04
CA SER A 78 -5.17 -5.78 -12.98
C SER A 78 -4.40 -4.56 -12.46
N PHE A 79 -4.30 -4.43 -11.15
CA PHE A 79 -3.45 -3.42 -10.49
C PHE A 79 -1.97 -3.66 -10.78
N GLY A 80 -1.43 -4.84 -10.55
CA GLY A 80 -0.01 -5.15 -10.81
C GLY A 80 0.37 -4.97 -12.28
N PHE A 81 -0.53 -5.30 -13.21
CA PHE A 81 -0.31 -5.02 -14.64
C PHE A 81 -0.33 -3.53 -14.97
N ARG A 82 -1.13 -2.74 -14.28
CA ARG A 82 -1.15 -1.29 -14.46
C ARG A 82 0.12 -0.65 -13.89
N GLU A 83 0.59 -1.11 -12.75
CA GLU A 83 1.90 -0.71 -12.21
C GLU A 83 3.02 -1.01 -13.19
N PHE A 84 3.03 -2.20 -13.80
CA PHE A 84 3.97 -2.54 -14.86
C PHE A 84 3.89 -1.57 -16.05
N SER A 85 2.71 -1.14 -16.45
CA SER A 85 2.55 -0.18 -17.56
C SER A 85 3.03 1.24 -17.21
N GLN A 86 2.99 1.61 -15.92
CA GLN A 86 3.42 2.92 -15.42
C GLN A 86 4.93 2.97 -15.14
N ASP A 87 5.49 1.90 -14.58
CA ASP A 87 6.93 1.77 -14.33
C ASP A 87 7.42 0.34 -14.63
N PRO A 88 7.67 0.02 -15.92
CA PRO A 88 8.14 -1.30 -16.31
C PRO A 88 9.54 -1.62 -15.76
N THR A 89 10.38 -0.62 -15.54
CA THR A 89 11.74 -0.82 -15.03
C THR A 89 11.74 -1.27 -13.58
N MET A 90 10.87 -0.69 -12.79
CA MET A 90 10.64 -1.07 -11.40
C MET A 90 10.13 -2.51 -11.28
N VAL A 91 9.04 -2.83 -11.98
CA VAL A 91 8.44 -4.17 -11.91
C VAL A 91 9.40 -5.22 -12.43
N LEU A 92 10.19 -4.90 -13.47
CA LEU A 92 11.23 -5.80 -13.97
C LEU A 92 12.34 -6.02 -12.94
N ALA A 93 12.78 -4.98 -12.23
CA ALA A 93 13.80 -5.09 -11.18
C ALA A 93 13.33 -6.00 -10.05
N LEU A 94 12.10 -5.82 -9.56
CA LEU A 94 11.47 -6.72 -8.58
C LEU A 94 11.36 -8.15 -9.07
N TRP A 95 10.91 -8.28 -10.32
CA TRP A 95 10.76 -9.60 -10.92
C TRP A 95 12.10 -10.33 -10.98
N LEU A 96 13.20 -9.64 -11.35
CA LEU A 96 14.55 -10.20 -11.37
C LEU A 96 15.07 -10.54 -9.96
N GLU A 97 14.76 -9.71 -8.98
CA GLU A 97 15.17 -9.93 -7.59
C GLU A 97 14.49 -11.16 -6.97
N GLN A 98 13.21 -11.37 -7.29
CA GLN A 98 12.43 -12.52 -6.82
C GLN A 98 12.48 -13.72 -7.78
N PHE A 99 13.31 -13.63 -8.83
CA PHE A 99 13.36 -14.64 -9.88
C PHE A 99 13.97 -15.94 -9.38
N ASN A 100 13.13 -16.95 -9.22
CA ASN A 100 13.59 -18.30 -8.85
C ASN A 100 14.08 -19.04 -10.08
N ILE A 101 15.41 -19.03 -10.29
CA ILE A 101 16.04 -19.58 -11.47
C ILE A 101 15.77 -21.08 -11.64
N LEU A 102 15.73 -21.86 -10.54
CA LEU A 102 15.51 -23.31 -10.60
C LEU A 102 14.08 -23.64 -11.03
N LYS A 103 13.08 -22.97 -10.44
CA LYS A 103 11.67 -23.11 -10.84
C LYS A 103 11.46 -22.63 -12.27
N SER A 104 12.12 -21.57 -12.68
CA SER A 104 12.04 -21.04 -14.05
C SER A 104 12.59 -22.01 -15.08
N ILE A 105 13.76 -22.61 -14.83
CA ILE A 105 14.34 -23.65 -15.68
C ILE A 105 13.40 -24.85 -15.78
N LEU A 106 12.81 -25.28 -14.67
CA LEU A 106 11.87 -26.38 -14.64
C LEU A 106 10.63 -26.09 -15.49
N ILE A 107 10.04 -24.89 -15.35
CA ILE A 107 8.87 -24.47 -16.16
C ILE A 107 9.22 -24.47 -17.63
N VAL A 108 10.32 -23.83 -18.02
CA VAL A 108 10.80 -23.74 -19.41
C VAL A 108 10.99 -25.15 -20.00
N TRP A 109 11.72 -25.99 -19.27
CA TRP A 109 12.04 -27.35 -19.72
C TRP A 109 10.79 -28.21 -19.89
N VAL A 110 9.89 -28.23 -18.90
CA VAL A 110 8.65 -29.04 -18.96
C VAL A 110 7.72 -28.57 -20.05
N VAL A 111 7.47 -27.25 -20.16
CA VAL A 111 6.57 -26.68 -21.18
C VAL A 111 7.14 -26.97 -22.57
N TYR A 112 8.43 -26.77 -22.80
CA TYR A 112 9.07 -27.03 -24.09
C TYR A 112 9.02 -28.51 -24.45
N SER A 113 9.31 -29.42 -23.51
CA SER A 113 9.26 -30.86 -23.71
C SER A 113 7.85 -31.34 -24.05
N LEU A 114 6.84 -30.89 -23.31
CA LEU A 114 5.42 -31.25 -23.59
C LEU A 114 4.98 -30.77 -24.97
N LEU A 115 5.32 -29.55 -25.36
CA LEU A 115 5.03 -29.05 -26.72
C LEU A 115 5.78 -29.85 -27.81
N GLY A 116 6.95 -30.40 -27.47
CA GLY A 116 7.71 -31.29 -28.34
C GLY A 116 6.98 -32.58 -28.70
N LEU A 117 6.18 -33.10 -27.77
CA LEU A 117 5.38 -34.32 -27.97
C LEU A 117 4.13 -34.11 -28.82
N ILE A 118 3.70 -32.88 -29.04
CA ILE A 118 2.49 -32.58 -29.82
C ILE A 118 2.79 -32.68 -31.31
N THR A 119 2.10 -33.60 -31.97
CA THR A 119 2.19 -33.83 -33.42
C THR A 119 1.03 -33.17 -34.18
N THR A 120 1.22 -32.93 -35.46
CA THR A 120 0.15 -32.43 -36.33
C THR A 120 -0.98 -33.43 -36.45
N PRO A 121 -2.24 -33.01 -36.31
CA PRO A 121 -3.36 -33.95 -36.55
C PRO A 121 -3.40 -34.31 -38.04
N THR A 122 -3.57 -35.59 -38.32
CA THR A 122 -3.69 -36.12 -39.68
C THR A 122 -4.95 -35.63 -40.38
N LYS A 123 -6.05 -35.43 -39.62
CA LYS A 123 -7.33 -34.83 -40.08
C LYS A 123 -7.92 -33.94 -38.98
N ILE A 124 -8.29 -32.71 -39.34
CA ILE A 124 -9.07 -31.83 -38.46
C ILE A 124 -10.55 -32.09 -38.74
N VAL A 125 -11.24 -32.70 -37.77
CA VAL A 125 -12.69 -32.86 -37.82
C VAL A 125 -13.34 -31.56 -37.37
N LYS A 126 -13.77 -30.74 -38.34
CA LYS A 126 -14.22 -29.34 -38.13
C LYS A 126 -15.26 -29.18 -37.00
N TRP A 127 -16.26 -30.05 -36.92
CA TRP A 127 -17.30 -29.92 -35.90
C TRP A 127 -16.76 -30.19 -34.47
N ARG A 128 -15.84 -31.16 -34.28
CA ARG A 128 -15.20 -31.44 -32.99
C ARG A 128 -14.31 -30.28 -32.55
N TYR A 129 -13.60 -29.69 -33.51
CA TYR A 129 -12.78 -28.53 -33.27
C TYR A 129 -13.62 -27.32 -32.85
N GLY A 130 -14.73 -27.06 -33.57
CA GLY A 130 -15.71 -26.02 -33.23
C GLY A 130 -16.34 -26.22 -31.85
N LEU A 131 -16.76 -27.44 -31.52
CA LEU A 131 -17.33 -27.76 -30.22
C LEU A 131 -16.34 -27.55 -29.08
N ASN A 132 -15.06 -27.94 -29.27
CA ASN A 132 -14.01 -27.72 -28.29
C ASN A 132 -13.70 -26.23 -28.10
N MET A 133 -13.71 -25.44 -29.19
CA MET A 133 -13.56 -23.97 -29.09
C MET A 133 -14.68 -23.34 -28.27
N VAL A 134 -15.94 -23.71 -28.55
CA VAL A 134 -17.09 -23.21 -27.79
C VAL A 134 -16.99 -23.62 -26.32
N GLY A 135 -16.71 -24.89 -26.05
CA GLY A 135 -16.53 -25.39 -24.68
C GLY A 135 -15.40 -24.68 -23.91
N PHE A 136 -14.25 -24.50 -24.55
CA PHE A 136 -13.14 -23.74 -23.97
C PHE A 136 -13.54 -22.29 -23.69
N SER A 137 -14.16 -21.62 -24.67
CA SER A 137 -14.57 -20.23 -24.51
C SER A 137 -15.58 -20.06 -23.37
N LEU A 138 -16.55 -20.93 -23.25
CA LEU A 138 -17.52 -20.93 -22.15
C LEU A 138 -16.82 -21.15 -20.81
N LEU A 139 -15.98 -22.18 -20.71
CA LEU A 139 -15.24 -22.46 -19.47
C LEU A 139 -14.32 -21.29 -19.08
N TYR A 140 -13.61 -20.70 -20.05
CA TYR A 140 -12.72 -19.58 -19.84
C TYR A 140 -13.48 -18.34 -19.36
N LEU A 141 -14.60 -18.00 -20.01
CA LEU A 141 -15.43 -16.86 -19.61
C LEU A 141 -16.07 -17.08 -18.24
N LEU A 142 -16.62 -18.26 -17.99
CA LEU A 142 -17.21 -18.59 -16.69
C LEU A 142 -16.18 -18.47 -15.55
N THR A 143 -14.97 -18.98 -15.74
CA THR A 143 -13.91 -18.87 -14.71
C THR A 143 -13.33 -17.48 -14.59
N THR A 144 -13.28 -16.69 -15.68
CA THR A 144 -12.79 -15.30 -15.69
C THR A 144 -13.74 -14.38 -14.92
N PHE A 145 -15.04 -14.57 -15.08
CA PHE A 145 -16.08 -13.73 -14.48
C PHE A 145 -16.80 -14.43 -13.33
N SER A 146 -16.21 -15.48 -12.79
CA SER A 146 -16.77 -16.18 -11.64
C SER A 146 -16.66 -15.33 -10.38
N TRP A 147 -17.65 -15.51 -9.49
CA TRP A 147 -17.69 -14.85 -8.18
C TRP A 147 -16.48 -15.15 -7.26
N TYR A 148 -15.81 -16.27 -7.51
CA TYR A 148 -14.66 -16.70 -6.68
C TYR A 148 -13.31 -16.18 -7.14
N GLY A 149 -13.29 -15.39 -8.21
CA GLY A 149 -12.08 -14.79 -8.77
C GLY A 149 -11.22 -15.74 -9.61
N VAL A 150 -10.41 -15.13 -10.46
CA VAL A 150 -9.54 -15.80 -11.43
C VAL A 150 -8.56 -16.77 -10.78
N SER A 151 -7.95 -16.39 -9.66
CA SER A 151 -6.93 -17.19 -8.97
C SER A 151 -7.43 -18.52 -8.38
N ASN A 152 -8.74 -18.68 -8.21
CA ASN A 152 -9.33 -19.89 -7.64
C ASN A 152 -9.61 -20.98 -8.67
N PHE A 153 -9.94 -20.60 -9.91
CA PHE A 153 -10.41 -21.54 -10.94
C PHE A 153 -9.53 -21.61 -12.18
N GLN A 154 -8.52 -20.76 -12.30
CA GLN A 154 -7.64 -20.76 -13.46
C GLN A 154 -6.19 -21.09 -13.08
N ASN A 155 -5.46 -21.67 -14.03
CA ASN A 155 -4.01 -21.78 -13.90
C ASN A 155 -3.34 -20.42 -14.19
N SER A 156 -2.07 -20.32 -13.88
CA SER A 156 -1.26 -19.10 -14.05
C SER A 156 -1.31 -18.52 -15.46
N THR A 157 -1.26 -19.34 -16.50
CA THR A 157 -1.34 -18.89 -17.90
C THR A 157 -2.70 -18.27 -18.22
N LEU A 158 -3.79 -18.96 -17.90
CA LEU A 158 -5.14 -18.45 -18.18
C LEU A 158 -5.48 -17.26 -17.30
N ALA A 159 -5.07 -17.28 -16.03
CA ALA A 159 -5.23 -16.17 -15.11
C ALA A 159 -4.56 -14.90 -15.61
N TYR A 160 -3.37 -15.01 -16.20
CA TYR A 160 -2.66 -13.87 -16.81
C TYR A 160 -3.51 -13.19 -17.89
N TYR A 161 -4.03 -13.98 -18.86
CA TYR A 161 -4.86 -13.44 -19.94
C TYR A 161 -6.23 -12.95 -19.45
N SER A 162 -6.82 -13.63 -18.46
CA SER A 162 -8.07 -13.18 -17.85
C SER A 162 -7.92 -11.84 -17.17
N THR A 163 -6.80 -11.61 -16.49
CA THR A 163 -6.50 -10.31 -15.87
C THR A 163 -6.34 -9.21 -16.92
N LEU A 164 -5.63 -9.50 -18.03
CA LEU A 164 -5.53 -8.55 -19.15
C LEU A 164 -6.91 -8.22 -19.75
N LEU A 165 -7.77 -9.23 -19.90
CA LEU A 165 -9.13 -9.04 -20.39
C LEU A 165 -9.97 -8.19 -19.42
N GLN A 166 -9.85 -8.42 -18.11
CA GLN A 166 -10.50 -7.60 -17.09
C GLN A 166 -10.01 -6.15 -17.11
N MET A 167 -8.69 -5.94 -17.29
CA MET A 167 -8.13 -4.59 -17.46
C MET A 167 -8.76 -3.81 -18.61
N SER A 168 -8.98 -4.46 -19.76
CA SER A 168 -9.56 -3.80 -20.92
C SER A 168 -11.02 -3.38 -20.72
N ARG A 169 -11.71 -3.97 -19.75
CA ARG A 169 -13.10 -3.64 -19.38
C ARG A 169 -13.21 -2.61 -18.26
N ASN A 170 -12.22 -2.58 -17.36
CA ASN A 170 -12.23 -1.64 -16.26
C ASN A 170 -11.92 -0.26 -16.80
N GLN A 171 -12.96 0.52 -17.08
CA GLN A 171 -12.84 1.94 -17.35
C GLN A 171 -12.11 2.58 -16.18
N VAL A 172 -11.05 3.32 -16.48
CA VAL A 172 -10.45 4.24 -15.51
C VAL A 172 -11.52 5.28 -15.22
N LEU A 173 -12.08 5.28 -14.02
CA LEU A 173 -12.91 6.39 -13.59
C LEU A 173 -11.97 7.62 -13.52
N GLU A 174 -12.06 8.47 -14.53
CA GLU A 174 -11.42 9.77 -14.49
C GLU A 174 -12.26 10.67 -13.57
N PHE A 175 -11.82 10.82 -12.34
CA PHE A 175 -12.41 11.81 -11.44
C PHE A 175 -11.91 13.19 -11.84
N LYS A 176 -12.84 14.11 -12.00
CA LYS A 176 -12.49 15.50 -12.25
C LYS A 176 -11.77 16.07 -11.02
N HIS A 177 -10.56 16.56 -11.23
CA HIS A 177 -9.81 17.31 -10.23
C HIS A 177 -10.46 18.70 -10.09
N ASP A 178 -11.42 18.81 -9.18
CA ASP A 178 -12.23 20.02 -8.98
C ASP A 178 -12.19 20.43 -7.50
N LYS A 179 -10.97 20.44 -6.93
CA LYS A 179 -10.80 20.88 -5.55
C LYS A 179 -11.07 22.37 -5.43
N PRO A 180 -11.91 22.78 -4.48
CA PRO A 180 -12.19 24.20 -4.27
C PRO A 180 -10.92 24.91 -3.75
N SER A 181 -10.73 26.16 -4.18
CA SER A 181 -9.65 26.99 -3.66
C SER A 181 -9.95 27.38 -2.21
N VAL A 182 -8.94 27.31 -1.37
CA VAL A 182 -9.02 27.86 0.00
C VAL A 182 -8.74 29.36 -0.07
N PRO A 183 -9.69 30.21 0.35
CA PRO A 183 -9.47 31.65 0.30
C PRO A 183 -8.36 32.08 1.27
N PRO A 184 -7.51 33.04 0.88
CA PRO A 184 -6.46 33.57 1.75
C PRO A 184 -7.01 34.05 3.08
N SER A 185 -6.39 33.64 4.18
CA SER A 185 -6.75 34.09 5.52
C SER A 185 -6.37 35.55 5.74
N LYS A 186 -7.28 36.32 6.34
CA LYS A 186 -7.01 37.70 6.76
C LYS A 186 -6.35 37.79 8.15
N LEU A 187 -6.18 36.66 8.84
CA LEU A 187 -5.57 36.62 10.16
C LEU A 187 -4.05 36.85 10.09
N SER A 188 -3.49 37.50 11.10
CA SER A 188 -2.06 37.71 11.21
C SER A 188 -1.29 36.38 11.19
N THR A 189 -0.14 36.37 10.56
CA THR A 189 0.80 35.24 10.60
C THR A 189 1.77 35.32 11.79
N VAL A 190 1.77 36.45 12.51
CA VAL A 190 2.66 36.63 13.67
C VAL A 190 2.26 35.65 14.78
N GLY A 191 3.25 34.92 15.27
CA GLY A 191 3.05 33.95 16.35
C GLY A 191 2.54 32.57 15.88
N LEU A 192 2.33 32.36 14.58
CA LEU A 192 2.04 31.02 14.07
C LEU A 192 3.25 30.10 14.26
N PRO A 193 3.03 28.85 14.72
CA PRO A 193 4.12 27.88 14.86
C PRO A 193 4.55 27.34 13.50
N ASN A 194 5.81 26.97 13.35
CA ASN A 194 6.21 26.13 12.22
C ASN A 194 5.66 24.72 12.38
N ILE A 195 5.41 24.05 11.28
CA ILE A 195 4.85 22.71 11.28
C ILE A 195 5.67 21.81 10.33
N VAL A 196 6.10 20.67 10.84
CA VAL A 196 6.72 19.60 10.07
C VAL A 196 5.83 18.36 10.18
N TYR A 197 5.39 17.84 9.04
CA TYR A 197 4.65 16.60 8.97
C TYR A 197 5.51 15.55 8.26
N VAL A 198 5.97 14.55 9.02
CA VAL A 198 6.78 13.44 8.50
C VAL A 198 5.86 12.27 8.20
N VAL A 199 5.84 11.85 6.94
CA VAL A 199 5.17 10.65 6.45
C VAL A 199 6.22 9.54 6.35
N GLY A 200 6.12 8.55 7.24
CA GLY A 200 6.96 7.35 7.20
C GLY A 200 6.48 6.36 6.14
N GLU A 201 7.21 5.30 5.96
CA GLU A 201 6.92 4.25 4.99
C GLU A 201 7.03 2.86 5.62
N SER A 202 5.94 2.06 5.49
CA SER A 202 5.92 0.62 5.82
C SER A 202 6.37 0.26 7.25
N LEU A 203 6.17 1.15 8.24
CA LEU A 203 6.66 0.95 9.61
C LEU A 203 5.55 0.39 10.52
N THR A 204 5.68 -0.88 10.91
CA THR A 204 4.73 -1.51 11.85
C THR A 204 5.04 -1.16 13.29
N LEU A 205 4.00 -0.84 14.05
CA LEU A 205 4.09 -0.49 15.47
C LEU A 205 4.71 -1.61 16.31
N SER A 206 4.41 -2.87 16.01
CA SER A 206 4.85 -4.05 16.76
C SER A 206 6.38 -4.27 16.77
N HIS A 207 7.15 -3.56 15.92
CA HIS A 207 8.61 -3.62 15.88
C HIS A 207 9.32 -2.37 16.47
N LEU A 208 8.58 -1.47 17.14
CA LEU A 208 9.16 -0.31 17.79
C LEU A 208 9.34 -0.54 19.30
N GLY A 209 10.57 -0.42 19.80
CA GLY A 209 10.90 -0.56 21.24
C GLY A 209 10.11 0.41 22.13
N ILE A 210 9.86 1.65 21.66
CA ILE A 210 9.04 2.65 22.37
C ILE A 210 7.59 2.18 22.59
N TYR A 211 7.09 1.21 21.82
CA TYR A 211 5.78 0.57 21.98
C TYR A 211 5.85 -0.81 22.65
N GLY A 212 7.02 -1.20 23.16
CA GLY A 212 7.19 -2.44 23.92
C GLY A 212 7.75 -3.62 23.13
N TYR A 213 8.25 -3.40 21.92
CA TYR A 213 8.98 -4.46 21.21
C TYR A 213 10.23 -4.88 21.99
N PRO A 214 10.53 -6.18 22.12
CA PRO A 214 11.61 -6.65 22.97
C PRO A 214 13.02 -6.21 22.56
N ARG A 215 13.21 -5.89 21.27
CA ARG A 215 14.49 -5.37 20.78
C ARG A 215 14.56 -3.87 20.92
N ASP A 216 15.73 -3.39 21.27
CA ASP A 216 16.01 -1.96 21.38
C ASP A 216 16.20 -1.32 19.99
N THR A 217 15.07 -1.10 19.32
CA THR A 217 14.99 -0.53 17.97
C THR A 217 14.77 0.97 17.95
N THR A 218 14.27 1.57 19.05
CA THR A 218 13.94 3.00 19.11
C THR A 218 14.41 3.67 20.41
N PRO A 219 15.72 3.56 20.78
CA PRO A 219 16.23 4.11 22.04
C PRO A 219 16.16 5.64 22.11
N GLN A 220 16.37 6.34 20.99
CA GLN A 220 16.38 7.80 20.98
C GLN A 220 14.97 8.39 21.11
N LEU A 221 13.98 7.79 20.43
CA LEU A 221 12.57 8.16 20.58
C LEU A 221 12.08 7.89 22.01
N ALA A 222 12.49 6.78 22.63
CA ALA A 222 12.18 6.49 24.03
C ALA A 222 12.78 7.55 24.97
N GLN A 223 13.98 8.05 24.69
CA GLN A 223 14.59 9.15 25.46
C GLN A 223 13.83 10.46 25.27
N LEU A 224 13.39 10.79 24.05
CA LEU A 224 12.55 11.97 23.78
C LEU A 224 11.21 11.89 24.51
N GLU A 225 10.57 10.74 24.53
CA GLU A 225 9.33 10.50 25.29
C GLU A 225 9.57 10.74 26.79
N LYS A 226 10.61 10.13 27.36
CA LYS A 226 10.98 10.32 28.76
C LYS A 226 11.21 11.79 29.11
N ASN A 227 11.75 12.57 28.18
CA ASN A 227 11.98 14.01 28.33
C ASN A 227 10.72 14.86 28.04
N GLN A 228 9.55 14.25 27.82
CA GLN A 228 8.31 14.93 27.43
C GLN A 228 8.42 15.78 26.14
N GLN A 229 9.36 15.43 25.28
CA GLN A 229 9.55 16.07 23.97
C GLN A 229 8.83 15.33 22.84
N LEU A 230 8.32 14.13 23.13
CA LEU A 230 7.60 13.28 22.21
C LEU A 230 6.40 12.63 22.92
N ILE A 231 5.29 12.58 22.23
CA ILE A 231 4.07 11.89 22.66
C ILE A 231 3.80 10.78 21.65
N LYS A 232 3.65 9.55 22.15
CA LYS A 232 3.21 8.40 21.33
C LYS A 232 1.73 8.12 21.56
N TYR A 233 1.03 7.73 20.53
CA TYR A 233 -0.35 7.26 20.61
C TYR A 233 -0.41 5.76 20.43
N THR A 234 -1.05 5.06 21.38
CA THR A 234 -1.01 3.60 21.46
C THR A 234 -2.10 2.92 20.63
N ASN A 235 -3.06 3.68 20.10
CA ASN A 235 -4.23 3.15 19.40
C ASN A 235 -4.53 3.97 18.12
N ALA A 236 -3.51 4.12 17.28
CA ALA A 236 -3.60 4.83 16.03
C ALA A 236 -3.70 3.86 14.83
N LEU A 237 -4.58 4.15 13.87
CA LEU A 237 -4.76 3.34 12.67
C LEU A 237 -4.32 4.09 11.42
N SER A 238 -3.76 3.32 10.48
CA SER A 238 -3.59 3.79 9.10
C SER A 238 -4.93 3.93 8.39
N ILE A 239 -4.99 4.84 7.42
CA ILE A 239 -6.17 5.03 6.56
C ILE A 239 -6.30 3.89 5.56
N GLY A 240 -5.19 3.39 5.06
CA GLY A 240 -5.11 2.31 4.09
C GLY A 240 -4.00 1.32 4.40
N THR A 241 -3.87 0.30 3.57
CA THR A 241 -2.91 -0.80 3.72
C THR A 241 -1.74 -0.72 2.74
N HIS A 242 -1.62 0.36 1.98
CA HIS A 242 -0.54 0.60 1.02
C HIS A 242 -0.39 2.09 0.70
N THR A 243 0.81 2.50 0.33
CA THR A 243 1.25 3.90 0.15
C THR A 243 0.35 4.70 -0.79
N ARG A 244 -0.02 4.11 -1.93
CA ARG A 244 -0.84 4.77 -2.96
C ARG A 244 -2.25 5.16 -2.47
N LEU A 245 -2.76 4.46 -1.47
CA LEU A 245 -4.01 4.80 -0.80
C LEU A 245 -3.74 5.70 0.41
N SER A 246 -2.82 5.31 1.30
CA SER A 246 -2.64 5.99 2.58
C SER A 246 -2.13 7.43 2.42
N VAL A 247 -1.05 7.64 1.68
CA VAL A 247 -0.41 8.97 1.59
C VAL A 247 -1.34 10.06 1.06
N PRO A 248 -2.10 9.84 -0.04
CA PRO A 248 -3.06 10.84 -0.50
C PRO A 248 -4.10 11.21 0.55
N TYR A 249 -4.69 10.23 1.21
CA TYR A 249 -5.74 10.45 2.19
C TYR A 249 -5.22 11.04 3.51
N MET A 250 -3.97 10.73 3.90
CA MET A 250 -3.27 11.34 5.04
C MET A 250 -3.09 12.85 4.85
N LEU A 251 -2.74 13.29 3.63
CA LEU A 251 -2.49 14.71 3.33
C LEU A 251 -3.77 15.52 3.07
N VAL A 252 -4.92 14.84 3.02
CA VAL A 252 -6.24 15.48 2.90
C VAL A 252 -7.07 15.35 4.19
N GLY A 253 -6.83 14.32 5.02
CA GLY A 253 -7.57 14.10 6.27
C GLY A 253 -8.91 13.40 6.08
N ILE A 254 -8.99 12.48 5.12
CA ILE A 254 -10.19 11.68 4.84
C ILE A 254 -9.96 10.23 5.31
N GLU A 255 -10.84 9.74 6.15
CA GLU A 255 -10.92 8.36 6.61
C GLU A 255 -12.07 7.63 5.91
N GLY A 256 -11.88 6.34 5.65
CA GLY A 256 -12.89 5.45 5.11
C GLY A 256 -12.82 5.28 3.59
N ILE A 257 -13.81 4.60 3.05
CA ILE A 257 -13.92 4.37 1.60
C ILE A 257 -14.32 5.65 0.86
N ASP A 258 -13.85 5.75 -0.37
CA ASP A 258 -14.09 6.93 -1.20
C ASP A 258 -14.50 6.55 -2.64
N PRO A 259 -15.67 5.94 -2.86
CA PRO A 259 -16.13 5.53 -4.17
C PRO A 259 -16.46 6.71 -5.11
N HIS A 260 -16.69 7.90 -4.54
CA HIS A 260 -17.06 9.10 -5.28
C HIS A 260 -15.89 10.05 -5.53
N GLY A 261 -14.65 9.66 -5.19
CA GLY A 261 -13.47 10.48 -5.43
C GLY A 261 -13.45 11.80 -4.68
N ARG A 262 -13.94 11.85 -3.44
CA ARG A 262 -13.92 13.05 -2.58
C ARG A 262 -12.52 13.63 -2.43
N ILE A 263 -11.50 12.78 -2.51
CA ILE A 263 -10.09 13.20 -2.46
C ILE A 263 -9.75 14.22 -3.53
N TYR A 264 -10.32 14.10 -4.74
CA TYR A 264 -10.10 15.04 -5.86
C TYR A 264 -10.91 16.34 -5.74
N GLN A 265 -11.83 16.39 -4.78
CA GLN A 265 -12.75 17.50 -4.53
C GLN A 265 -12.49 18.18 -3.19
N THR A 266 -11.39 17.85 -2.51
CA THR A 266 -11.06 18.34 -1.19
C THR A 266 -9.70 19.03 -1.20
N PRO A 267 -9.58 20.26 -0.65
CA PRO A 267 -8.29 20.92 -0.50
C PRO A 267 -7.31 20.08 0.33
N THR A 268 -6.05 20.08 -0.05
CA THR A 268 -4.98 19.42 0.67
C THR A 268 -4.51 20.26 1.85
N VAL A 269 -3.75 19.65 2.75
CA VAL A 269 -3.11 20.38 3.85
C VAL A 269 -2.19 21.52 3.36
N PHE A 270 -1.62 21.40 2.16
CA PHE A 270 -0.81 22.47 1.54
C PHE A 270 -1.66 23.66 1.12
N ASP A 271 -2.87 23.42 0.57
CA ASP A 271 -3.79 24.50 0.19
C ASP A 271 -4.14 25.36 1.41
N TYR A 272 -4.41 24.73 2.57
CA TYR A 272 -4.70 25.44 3.80
C TYR A 272 -3.49 26.19 4.36
N ALA A 273 -2.32 25.52 4.42
CA ALA A 273 -1.11 26.14 4.89
C ALA A 273 -0.74 27.37 4.04
N LYS A 274 -0.83 27.24 2.71
CA LYS A 274 -0.58 28.35 1.78
C LYS A 274 -1.58 29.50 1.97
N ALA A 275 -2.86 29.19 2.04
CA ALA A 275 -3.91 30.19 2.29
C ALA A 275 -3.75 30.89 3.65
N ARG A 276 -3.16 30.22 4.63
CA ARG A 276 -2.87 30.76 5.96
C ARG A 276 -1.59 31.61 6.00
N GLY A 277 -0.82 31.64 4.92
CA GLY A 277 0.38 32.45 4.78
C GLY A 277 1.69 31.76 5.15
N TYR A 278 1.71 30.43 5.12
CA TYR A 278 2.94 29.64 5.29
C TYR A 278 3.79 29.61 4.02
N THR A 279 5.12 29.54 4.20
CA THR A 279 6.03 29.01 3.17
C THR A 279 5.91 27.49 3.20
N THR A 280 5.53 26.89 2.07
CA THR A 280 5.20 25.47 1.98
C THR A 280 6.26 24.66 1.26
N ALA A 281 6.54 23.45 1.72
CA ALA A 281 7.45 22.56 1.01
C ALA A 281 7.01 21.09 1.11
N PHE A 282 7.28 20.35 0.04
CA PHE A 282 7.17 18.89 -0.02
C PHE A 282 8.52 18.30 -0.43
N ILE A 283 9.15 17.57 0.48
CA ILE A 283 10.44 16.88 0.27
C ILE A 283 10.20 15.38 0.47
N SER A 284 10.33 14.60 -0.58
CA SER A 284 10.13 13.15 -0.57
C SER A 284 11.44 12.42 -0.88
N ALA A 285 11.79 11.43 -0.08
CA ALA A 285 12.90 10.53 -0.40
C ALA A 285 12.54 9.55 -1.54
N GLN A 286 11.25 9.36 -1.82
CA GLN A 286 10.74 8.45 -2.85
C GLN A 286 10.69 9.11 -4.25
N ASP A 287 10.41 8.29 -5.27
CA ASP A 287 9.98 8.77 -6.59
C ASP A 287 8.48 9.08 -6.58
N THR A 288 8.13 10.34 -6.49
CA THR A 288 6.73 10.80 -6.44
C THR A 288 6.01 10.84 -7.79
N ASN A 289 6.69 10.51 -8.89
CA ASN A 289 6.01 10.30 -10.18
C ASN A 289 5.18 9.01 -10.14
N TRP A 290 5.60 8.06 -9.30
CA TRP A 290 4.83 6.86 -9.04
C TRP A 290 3.51 7.18 -8.33
N GLY A 291 2.45 6.50 -8.75
CA GLY A 291 1.13 6.62 -8.13
C GLY A 291 0.47 8.00 -8.29
N ASN A 292 1.00 8.86 -9.14
CA ASN A 292 0.53 10.24 -9.37
C ASN A 292 0.55 11.12 -8.09
N ILE A 293 1.37 10.79 -7.09
CA ILE A 293 1.47 11.56 -5.84
C ILE A 293 1.87 13.01 -6.14
N LYS A 294 2.83 13.20 -7.05
CA LYS A 294 3.24 14.54 -7.50
C LYS A 294 2.05 15.32 -8.08
N ASP A 295 1.28 14.72 -8.97
CA ASP A 295 0.18 15.40 -9.67
C ASP A 295 -0.99 15.74 -8.73
N LEU A 296 -1.13 15.00 -7.61
CA LEU A 296 -2.15 15.27 -6.60
C LEU A 296 -1.77 16.44 -5.69
N PHE A 297 -0.49 16.62 -5.37
CA PHE A 297 -0.07 17.52 -4.29
C PHE A 297 0.84 18.67 -4.71
N VAL A 298 1.56 18.54 -5.84
CA VAL A 298 2.54 19.55 -6.27
C VAL A 298 1.90 20.50 -7.26
N ASP A 299 1.24 21.52 -6.74
CA ASP A 299 0.67 22.64 -7.50
C ASP A 299 1.16 23.98 -6.92
N LYS A 300 0.45 25.07 -7.21
CA LYS A 300 0.75 26.43 -6.70
C LYS A 300 0.72 26.56 -5.16
N SER A 301 0.19 25.56 -4.46
CA SER A 301 0.17 25.53 -2.98
C SER A 301 1.48 25.04 -2.37
N VAL A 302 2.42 24.53 -3.18
CA VAL A 302 3.74 24.04 -2.76
C VAL A 302 4.84 24.94 -3.33
N ASP A 303 5.49 25.74 -2.49
CA ASP A 303 6.54 26.67 -2.91
C ASP A 303 7.86 25.99 -3.24
N TYR A 304 8.18 24.88 -2.56
CA TYR A 304 9.39 24.11 -2.80
C TYR A 304 9.06 22.62 -2.87
N PHE A 305 9.47 22.02 -3.99
CA PHE A 305 9.32 20.58 -4.23
C PHE A 305 10.66 19.92 -4.53
N TRP A 306 10.94 18.84 -3.82
CA TRP A 306 12.10 17.99 -4.05
C TRP A 306 11.72 16.52 -3.91
N HIS A 307 12.29 15.62 -4.73
CA HIS A 307 12.06 14.18 -4.64
C HIS A 307 13.32 13.35 -4.93
N GLY A 308 13.33 12.09 -4.47
CA GLY A 308 14.48 11.20 -4.40
C GLY A 308 15.21 10.97 -5.71
N VAL A 309 14.52 11.04 -6.85
CA VAL A 309 15.11 10.90 -8.19
C VAL A 309 16.24 11.92 -8.43
N ARG A 310 16.18 13.09 -7.80
CA ARG A 310 17.25 14.11 -7.93
C ARG A 310 18.57 13.69 -7.30
N MET A 311 18.54 12.87 -6.25
CA MET A 311 19.73 12.35 -5.57
C MET A 311 20.10 10.95 -6.07
N ASN A 312 19.11 10.11 -6.35
CA ASN A 312 19.27 8.76 -6.87
C ASN A 312 18.56 8.66 -8.23
N LYS A 313 19.30 8.76 -9.33
CA LYS A 313 18.73 8.68 -10.69
C LYS A 313 18.07 7.33 -11.01
N ASN A 314 18.42 6.29 -10.23
CA ASN A 314 17.83 4.95 -10.31
C ASN A 314 16.77 4.76 -9.21
N ALA A 315 16.26 5.86 -8.64
CA ALA A 315 15.17 5.76 -7.68
C ALA A 315 13.98 5.06 -8.32
N SER A 316 13.42 4.15 -7.58
CA SER A 316 12.20 3.41 -7.92
C SER A 316 11.29 3.43 -6.70
N VAL A 317 10.10 2.86 -6.82
CA VAL A 317 9.20 2.66 -5.68
C VAL A 317 9.86 1.87 -4.54
N HIS A 318 10.81 0.99 -4.87
CA HIS A 318 11.47 0.12 -3.89
C HIS A 318 12.77 0.67 -3.32
N LYS A 319 13.33 1.71 -3.90
CA LYS A 319 14.57 2.32 -3.44
C LYS A 319 14.62 3.77 -3.87
N GLY A 320 14.21 4.63 -2.98
CA GLY A 320 14.34 6.07 -3.13
C GLY A 320 15.76 6.56 -2.85
N ALA A 321 15.86 7.79 -2.44
CA ALA A 321 17.07 8.36 -1.88
C ALA A 321 17.22 7.95 -0.40
N ASP A 322 18.45 7.88 0.11
CA ASP A 322 18.67 7.59 1.53
C ASP A 322 18.09 8.68 2.42
N ASP A 323 17.21 8.30 3.36
CA ASP A 323 16.50 9.24 4.25
C ASP A 323 17.44 10.16 5.02
N MET A 324 18.56 9.64 5.55
CA MET A 324 19.50 10.43 6.33
C MET A 324 20.22 11.47 5.46
N ARG A 325 20.51 11.12 4.19
CA ARG A 325 21.05 12.08 3.24
C ARG A 325 20.02 13.13 2.86
N VAL A 326 18.76 12.74 2.61
CA VAL A 326 17.67 13.68 2.33
C VAL A 326 17.47 14.63 3.52
N LEU A 327 17.48 14.09 4.74
CA LEU A 327 17.39 14.92 5.95
C LEU A 327 18.52 15.93 6.03
N ASN A 328 19.78 15.47 5.92
CA ASN A 328 20.96 16.28 6.19
C ASN A 328 21.34 17.21 5.02
N GLU A 329 21.16 16.77 3.78
CA GLU A 329 21.61 17.51 2.60
C GLU A 329 20.51 18.40 2.00
N ILE A 330 19.22 18.09 2.28
CA ILE A 330 18.09 18.80 1.66
C ILE A 330 17.16 19.43 2.70
N ALA A 331 16.59 18.62 3.64
CA ALA A 331 15.55 19.10 4.54
C ALA A 331 16.09 20.07 5.60
N ILE A 332 17.17 19.74 6.29
CA ILE A 332 17.80 20.61 7.30
C ILE A 332 18.28 21.93 6.68
N PRO A 333 19.07 21.95 5.59
CA PRO A 333 19.44 23.19 4.92
C PRO A 333 18.25 24.05 4.46
N TYR A 334 17.16 23.39 4.02
CA TYR A 334 15.93 24.10 3.69
C TYR A 334 15.28 24.73 4.92
N ILE A 335 15.17 24.00 6.04
CA ILE A 335 14.64 24.50 7.31
C ILE A 335 15.47 25.70 7.79
N ASP A 336 16.80 25.62 7.73
CA ASP A 336 17.70 26.71 8.12
C ASP A 336 17.48 27.97 7.27
N LYS A 337 17.31 27.77 5.96
CA LYS A 337 17.02 28.86 5.02
C LYS A 337 15.70 29.55 5.30
N VAL A 338 14.61 28.76 5.44
CA VAL A 338 13.26 29.34 5.63
C VAL A 338 13.05 29.83 7.06
N GLY A 339 13.69 29.23 8.04
CA GLY A 339 13.63 29.63 9.44
C GLY A 339 14.22 31.01 9.72
N GLN A 340 15.08 31.51 8.83
CA GLN A 340 15.59 32.89 8.88
C GLN A 340 14.54 33.91 8.39
N GLN A 341 13.48 33.45 7.74
CA GLN A 341 12.40 34.31 7.26
C GLN A 341 11.42 34.60 8.40
N LYS A 342 10.71 35.74 8.31
CA LYS A 342 9.66 36.09 9.31
C LYS A 342 8.35 35.31 9.11
N THR A 343 8.22 34.59 8.00
CA THR A 343 7.04 33.76 7.67
C THR A 343 7.19 32.35 8.24
N PRO A 344 6.14 31.79 8.84
CA PRO A 344 6.18 30.41 9.31
C PRO A 344 6.30 29.43 8.13
N PHE A 345 6.92 28.28 8.36
CA PHE A 345 7.03 27.22 7.35
C PHE A 345 6.13 26.01 7.69
N PHE A 346 5.56 25.45 6.65
CA PHE A 346 4.85 24.17 6.65
C PHE A 346 5.58 23.19 5.72
N LEU A 347 6.10 22.13 6.29
CA LEU A 347 6.96 21.18 5.59
C LEU A 347 6.39 19.77 5.71
N VAL A 348 6.18 19.09 4.58
CA VAL A 348 5.94 17.64 4.54
C VAL A 348 7.24 16.95 4.12
N LEU A 349 7.68 15.99 4.93
CA LEU A 349 8.81 15.10 4.66
C LEU A 349 8.29 13.69 4.46
N GLN A 350 8.48 13.09 3.28
CA GLN A 350 8.12 11.71 3.02
C GLN A 350 9.39 10.85 2.97
N MET A 351 9.45 9.84 3.83
CA MET A 351 10.57 8.93 3.95
C MET A 351 10.49 7.80 2.91
N ASP A 352 11.64 7.21 2.59
CA ASP A 352 11.77 5.91 1.93
C ASP A 352 11.60 4.76 2.95
N GLY A 353 11.91 5.02 4.21
CA GLY A 353 11.54 4.30 5.41
C GLY A 353 11.93 2.82 5.45
N SER A 354 10.94 1.98 5.80
CA SER A 354 11.09 0.53 5.95
C SER A 354 10.50 -0.22 4.76
N HIS A 355 10.58 0.35 3.55
CA HIS A 355 10.09 -0.31 2.34
C HIS A 355 10.87 -1.61 2.06
N TYR A 356 10.18 -2.61 1.49
CA TYR A 356 10.84 -3.83 0.98
C TYR A 356 11.64 -3.50 -0.31
N PRO A 357 12.85 -4.04 -0.51
CA PRO A 357 13.64 -4.98 0.33
C PRO A 357 14.40 -4.26 1.46
N TYR A 358 14.13 -4.64 2.70
CA TYR A 358 14.57 -3.92 3.91
C TYR A 358 16.08 -3.71 4.01
N ALA A 359 16.88 -4.72 3.64
CA ALA A 359 18.34 -4.65 3.71
C ALA A 359 18.96 -3.52 2.87
N GLN A 360 18.21 -2.95 1.92
CA GLN A 360 18.65 -1.84 1.07
C GLN A 360 18.38 -0.47 1.68
N HIS A 361 17.55 -0.40 2.73
CA HIS A 361 17.08 0.85 3.34
C HIS A 361 17.81 1.21 4.64
N SER A 362 18.74 0.37 5.11
CA SER A 362 19.65 0.66 6.22
C SER A 362 21.09 0.75 5.74
N THR A 363 21.86 1.70 6.25
CA THR A 363 23.31 1.79 6.01
C THR A 363 24.08 1.03 7.08
N GLN A 364 25.37 0.77 6.87
CA GLN A 364 26.23 0.07 7.83
C GLN A 364 26.20 0.70 9.24
N ALA A 365 26.01 2.01 9.33
CA ALA A 365 25.92 2.72 10.62
C ALA A 365 24.65 2.35 11.44
N HIS A 366 23.60 1.83 10.78
CA HIS A 366 22.33 1.47 11.41
C HIS A 366 22.14 -0.04 11.56
N LYS A 367 23.09 -0.87 11.07
CA LYS A 367 23.01 -2.34 11.11
C LYS A 367 23.43 -2.91 12.46
N LYS A 368 22.53 -2.87 13.43
CA LYS A 368 22.71 -3.43 14.78
C LYS A 368 22.39 -4.91 14.84
N PHE A 369 21.36 -5.36 14.12
CA PHE A 369 20.88 -6.74 14.14
C PHE A 369 21.41 -7.54 12.95
N LEU A 370 22.25 -8.52 13.23
CA LEU A 370 22.93 -9.36 12.23
C LEU A 370 22.76 -10.85 12.58
N PRO A 371 22.87 -11.75 11.61
CA PRO A 371 23.04 -11.50 10.18
C PRO A 371 21.72 -11.08 9.49
N GLU A 372 21.87 -10.35 8.38
CA GLU A 372 20.75 -10.10 7.45
C GLU A 372 20.75 -11.19 6.37
N ASN A 373 20.29 -12.39 6.72
CA ASN A 373 20.38 -13.59 5.86
C ASN A 373 19.58 -13.48 4.55
N LYS A 374 18.56 -12.59 4.53
CA LYS A 374 17.70 -12.32 3.38
C LYS A 374 17.35 -10.84 3.37
N PRO A 375 17.09 -10.24 2.20
CA PRO A 375 16.68 -8.83 2.07
C PRO A 375 15.43 -8.46 2.89
N ASN A 376 14.58 -9.44 3.18
CA ASN A 376 13.33 -9.32 3.92
C ASN A 376 13.37 -9.96 5.32
N SER A 377 14.55 -10.19 5.90
CA SER A 377 14.67 -10.75 7.24
C SER A 377 14.21 -9.74 8.30
N ILE A 378 13.75 -10.23 9.45
CA ILE A 378 13.41 -9.40 10.62
C ILE A 378 14.59 -8.52 11.04
N ASN A 379 15.83 -9.05 11.00
CA ASN A 379 17.01 -8.25 11.30
C ASN A 379 17.18 -7.06 10.35
N ALA A 380 16.97 -7.29 9.03
CA ALA A 380 17.04 -6.22 8.05
C ALA A 380 15.94 -5.16 8.31
N TYR A 381 14.72 -5.60 8.64
CA TYR A 381 13.62 -4.71 8.98
C TYR A 381 13.92 -3.89 10.25
N ASP A 382 14.34 -4.54 11.33
CA ASP A 382 14.66 -3.86 12.60
C ASP A 382 15.79 -2.83 12.43
N ASN A 383 16.73 -3.06 11.51
CA ASN A 383 17.77 -2.10 11.17
C ASN A 383 17.22 -0.86 10.44
N THR A 384 16.13 -0.98 9.67
CA THR A 384 15.44 0.19 9.10
C THR A 384 14.69 0.98 10.18
N VAL A 385 14.16 0.28 11.20
CA VAL A 385 13.52 0.92 12.36
C VAL A 385 14.52 1.76 13.14
N ILE A 386 15.75 1.24 13.35
CA ILE A 386 16.84 2.03 13.98
C ILE A 386 17.16 3.29 13.15
N LYS A 387 17.21 3.18 11.83
CA LYS A 387 17.45 4.37 10.99
C LYS A 387 16.33 5.41 11.16
N THR A 388 15.09 4.96 11.23
CA THR A 388 13.93 5.85 11.49
C THR A 388 14.01 6.51 12.87
N ASP A 389 14.45 5.78 13.90
CA ASP A 389 14.69 6.33 15.24
C ASP A 389 15.71 7.47 15.20
N VAL A 390 16.85 7.24 14.54
CA VAL A 390 17.92 8.27 14.40
C VAL A 390 17.40 9.48 13.62
N TYR A 391 16.69 9.24 12.51
CA TYR A 391 16.13 10.30 11.66
C TYR A 391 15.19 11.22 12.45
N LEU A 392 14.20 10.63 13.11
CA LEU A 392 13.18 11.38 13.84
C LEU A 392 13.79 12.09 15.06
N ALA A 393 14.68 11.43 15.78
CA ALA A 393 15.33 12.03 16.94
C ALA A 393 16.19 13.24 16.55
N GLN A 394 16.96 13.16 15.46
CA GLN A 394 17.74 14.27 14.94
C GLN A 394 16.85 15.45 14.53
N LEU A 395 15.81 15.20 13.76
CA LEU A 395 14.86 16.22 13.30
C LEU A 395 14.15 16.89 14.48
N ILE A 396 13.59 16.09 15.41
CA ILE A 396 12.86 16.61 16.57
C ILE A 396 13.79 17.44 17.46
N THR A 397 15.00 16.97 17.73
CA THR A 397 15.98 17.69 18.54
C THR A 397 16.31 19.04 17.92
N LYS A 398 16.56 19.09 16.62
CA LYS A 398 16.80 20.36 15.90
C LYS A 398 15.59 21.29 16.03
N ILE A 399 14.40 20.82 15.73
CA ILE A 399 13.18 21.63 15.79
C ILE A 399 12.91 22.13 17.21
N ARG A 400 13.09 21.29 18.23
CA ARG A 400 12.89 21.71 19.62
C ARG A 400 13.91 22.75 20.10
N SER A 401 15.17 22.64 19.66
CA SER A 401 16.23 23.58 20.06
C SER A 401 16.09 24.94 19.40
N GLU A 402 15.74 24.98 18.11
CA GLU A 402 15.74 26.23 17.33
C GLU A 402 14.35 26.87 17.22
N TYR A 403 13.31 26.06 17.24
CA TYR A 403 11.91 26.48 17.04
C TYR A 403 10.99 25.88 18.10
N PRO A 404 11.10 26.23 19.39
CA PRO A 404 10.43 25.54 20.49
C PRO A 404 8.90 25.60 20.44
N SER A 405 8.31 26.56 19.72
CA SER A 405 6.86 26.66 19.50
C SER A 405 6.33 25.80 18.34
N SER A 406 7.21 25.12 17.60
CA SER A 406 6.85 24.37 16.41
C SER A 406 6.21 23.02 16.73
N TRP A 407 5.63 22.38 15.70
CA TRP A 407 5.02 21.07 15.78
C TRP A 407 5.71 20.10 14.81
N VAL A 408 5.92 18.87 15.26
CA VAL A 408 6.37 17.77 14.41
C VAL A 408 5.37 16.64 14.57
N PHE A 409 4.73 16.25 13.48
CA PHE A 409 3.87 15.08 13.38
C PHE A 409 4.61 13.98 12.64
N TYR A 410 4.46 12.74 13.08
CA TYR A 410 4.94 11.56 12.39
C TYR A 410 3.87 10.48 12.39
N SER A 411 3.63 9.87 11.24
CA SER A 411 2.98 8.57 11.13
C SER A 411 3.53 7.82 9.93
N SER A 412 3.71 6.50 10.04
CA SER A 412 3.94 5.68 8.86
C SER A 412 2.70 5.65 8.01
N ASP A 413 2.83 5.52 6.71
CA ASP A 413 1.68 5.42 5.79
C ASP A 413 0.85 4.15 6.05
N HIS A 414 1.50 3.01 6.23
CA HIS A 414 0.93 1.74 6.70
C HIS A 414 2.00 0.93 7.42
N GLY A 415 1.62 -0.21 7.99
CA GLY A 415 2.54 -1.18 8.55
C GLY A 415 2.85 -2.34 7.60
N GLN A 416 3.59 -3.34 8.12
CA GLN A 416 4.00 -4.54 7.39
C GLN A 416 3.73 -5.79 8.23
N GLU A 417 3.20 -6.84 7.61
CA GLU A 417 3.10 -8.16 8.20
C GLU A 417 4.40 -8.93 7.97
N LEU A 418 5.28 -8.95 8.98
CA LEU A 418 6.59 -9.59 8.90
C LEU A 418 6.51 -11.07 9.29
N GLY A 419 7.02 -11.95 8.44
CA GLY A 419 6.95 -13.41 8.66
C GLY A 419 5.54 -13.97 8.61
N GLY A 420 4.65 -13.27 7.94
CA GLY A 420 3.22 -13.38 8.07
C GLY A 420 2.60 -14.70 7.65
N LYS A 421 1.61 -15.11 8.43
CA LYS A 421 0.75 -16.27 8.12
C LYS A 421 -0.07 -16.04 6.85
N SER A 422 -0.41 -14.79 6.50
CA SER A 422 -1.16 -14.46 5.28
C SER A 422 -0.33 -14.59 4.00
N GLY A 423 1.00 -14.59 4.12
CA GLY A 423 1.93 -14.55 2.99
C GLY A 423 1.92 -13.21 2.22
N LYS A 424 1.25 -12.18 2.75
CA LYS A 424 1.22 -10.83 2.19
C LYS A 424 1.95 -9.90 3.14
N PHE A 425 2.84 -9.07 2.63
CA PHE A 425 3.56 -8.08 3.44
C PHE A 425 2.67 -6.88 3.80
N ASN A 426 1.84 -6.45 2.85
CA ASN A 426 0.86 -5.37 2.98
C ASN A 426 -0.36 -5.67 2.09
N GLN A 427 -1.24 -4.72 1.84
CA GLN A 427 -2.47 -4.88 1.04
C GLN A 427 -3.44 -5.92 1.62
N ASN A 428 -3.37 -6.15 2.92
CA ASN A 428 -4.31 -7.01 3.66
C ASN A 428 -4.71 -6.33 4.98
N PRO A 429 -5.90 -6.60 5.48
CA PRO A 429 -6.38 -6.06 6.74
C PRO A 429 -5.83 -6.84 7.94
N HIS A 430 -4.51 -6.90 8.10
CA HIS A 430 -3.84 -7.48 9.25
C HIS A 430 -3.51 -6.39 10.27
N LEU A 431 -3.52 -6.73 11.57
CA LEU A 431 -3.27 -5.73 12.62
C LEU A 431 -1.91 -5.05 12.43
N ASP A 432 -0.85 -5.80 12.11
CA ASP A 432 0.48 -5.22 11.85
C ASP A 432 0.53 -4.30 10.63
N THR A 433 -0.46 -4.40 9.73
CA THR A 433 -0.56 -3.51 8.55
C THR A 433 -1.34 -2.24 8.87
N ILE A 434 -2.35 -2.32 9.73
CA ILE A 434 -3.28 -1.21 10.00
C ILE A 434 -3.00 -0.46 11.31
N HIS A 435 -2.37 -1.09 12.30
CA HIS A 435 -2.04 -0.47 13.59
C HIS A 435 -0.68 0.22 13.48
N ASN A 436 -0.71 1.54 13.32
CA ASN A 436 0.45 2.33 12.94
C ASN A 436 0.98 3.23 14.07
N PRO A 437 2.29 3.50 14.09
CA PRO A 437 2.83 4.49 14.98
C PRO A 437 2.33 5.89 14.58
N LEU A 438 1.86 6.65 15.56
CA LEU A 438 1.61 8.07 15.48
C LEU A 438 2.31 8.77 16.63
N LEU A 439 3.20 9.69 16.29
CA LEU A 439 4.06 10.41 17.22
C LEU A 439 3.89 11.92 17.01
N ILE A 440 3.84 12.68 18.11
CA ILE A 440 3.78 14.14 18.05
C ILE A 440 4.81 14.75 18.99
N SER A 441 5.62 15.67 18.43
CA SER A 441 6.42 16.60 19.23
C SER A 441 5.79 17.98 19.13
N ALA A 442 5.39 18.54 20.29
CA ALA A 442 4.61 19.77 20.38
C ALA A 442 5.26 20.76 21.36
N PRO A 443 4.84 22.05 21.35
CA PRO A 443 5.20 22.99 22.38
C PRO A 443 4.84 22.46 23.78
N LYS A 444 5.70 22.71 24.76
CA LYS A 444 5.52 22.18 26.13
C LYS A 444 4.14 22.48 26.74
N SER A 445 3.56 23.64 26.41
CA SER A 445 2.21 24.04 26.85
C SER A 445 1.09 23.15 26.30
N GLN A 446 1.32 22.40 25.21
CA GLN A 446 0.33 21.57 24.55
C GLN A 446 0.39 20.08 24.96
N VAL A 447 1.48 19.67 25.63
CA VAL A 447 1.75 18.27 25.97
C VAL A 447 0.63 17.67 26.81
N ALA A 448 0.20 18.36 27.87
CA ALA A 448 -0.86 17.86 28.75
C ALA A 448 -2.21 17.67 28.03
N GLN A 449 -2.50 18.54 27.03
CA GLN A 449 -3.70 18.43 26.22
C GLN A 449 -3.66 17.19 25.31
N LEU A 450 -2.53 16.94 24.66
CA LEU A 450 -2.35 15.82 23.74
C LEU A 450 -2.34 14.47 24.48
N LEU A 451 -1.76 14.41 25.67
CA LEU A 451 -1.72 13.19 26.50
C LEU A 451 -3.11 12.67 26.87
N ARG A 452 -4.14 13.52 26.88
CA ARG A 452 -5.54 13.07 27.13
C ARG A 452 -6.02 12.05 26.11
N ASN A 453 -5.52 12.12 24.88
CA ASN A 453 -5.90 11.22 23.79
C ASN A 453 -4.88 10.10 23.55
N GLN A 454 -3.86 9.93 24.41
CA GLN A 454 -2.74 9.01 24.18
C GLN A 454 -3.19 7.57 23.86
N ASN A 455 -4.26 7.11 24.52
CA ASN A 455 -4.81 5.77 24.34
C ASN A 455 -6.18 5.78 23.63
N ALA A 456 -6.60 6.94 23.11
CA ALA A 456 -7.87 7.05 22.41
C ALA A 456 -7.81 6.39 21.03
N PRO A 457 -8.94 5.90 20.51
CA PRO A 457 -9.04 5.33 19.17
C PRO A 457 -8.91 6.43 18.10
N ILE A 458 -7.72 6.65 17.61
CA ILE A 458 -7.39 7.68 16.62
C ILE A 458 -7.02 7.08 15.25
N SER A 459 -6.96 7.94 14.24
CA SER A 459 -6.60 7.60 12.87
C SER A 459 -5.59 8.60 12.32
N GLN A 460 -4.83 8.24 11.31
CA GLN A 460 -3.98 9.15 10.56
C GLN A 460 -4.74 10.36 9.99
N ALA A 461 -6.04 10.17 9.67
CA ALA A 461 -6.90 11.26 9.20
C ALA A 461 -7.05 12.39 10.22
N ASP A 462 -6.73 12.15 11.49
CA ASP A 462 -6.84 13.12 12.59
C ASP A 462 -5.71 14.17 12.58
N ILE A 463 -4.62 13.90 11.84
CA ILE A 463 -3.48 14.82 11.75
C ILE A 463 -3.89 16.12 11.04
N VAL A 464 -4.56 16.04 9.90
CA VAL A 464 -4.94 17.23 9.12
C VAL A 464 -5.86 18.16 9.92
N PRO A 465 -7.00 17.72 10.49
CA PRO A 465 -7.84 18.61 11.31
C PRO A 465 -7.10 19.15 12.54
N SER A 466 -6.13 18.41 13.10
CA SER A 466 -5.26 18.93 14.18
C SER A 466 -4.39 20.09 13.68
N ILE A 467 -3.79 19.94 12.50
CA ILE A 467 -3.03 21.02 11.86
C ILE A 467 -3.95 22.22 11.58
N LEU A 468 -5.16 22.00 11.06
CA LEU A 468 -6.11 23.07 10.77
C LEU A 468 -6.51 23.84 12.03
N ASP A 469 -6.72 23.17 13.16
CA ASP A 469 -6.98 23.82 14.44
C ASP A 469 -5.77 24.66 14.91
N ILE A 470 -4.55 24.12 14.80
CA ILE A 470 -3.33 24.85 15.15
C ILE A 470 -3.16 26.13 14.34
N ILE A 471 -3.47 26.08 13.05
CA ILE A 471 -3.33 27.24 12.16
C ILE A 471 -4.60 28.10 12.07
N ASN A 472 -5.64 27.74 12.82
CA ASN A 472 -6.93 28.41 12.85
C ASN A 472 -7.58 28.54 11.46
N MET A 473 -7.77 27.38 10.80
CA MET A 473 -8.46 27.26 9.51
C MET A 473 -9.63 26.27 9.61
N THR A 474 -10.73 26.61 8.94
CA THR A 474 -11.92 25.75 8.93
C THR A 474 -11.77 24.61 7.92
N ALA A 475 -11.98 23.40 8.38
CA ALA A 475 -11.90 22.19 7.55
C ALA A 475 -13.04 22.14 6.50
N HIS A 476 -12.74 21.64 5.30
CA HIS A 476 -13.75 21.28 4.31
C HIS A 476 -14.64 20.13 4.83
N LYS A 477 -15.91 20.10 4.43
CA LYS A 477 -16.91 19.10 4.87
C LYS A 477 -16.50 17.63 4.64
N ASN A 478 -15.67 17.36 3.66
CA ASN A 478 -15.19 16.01 3.35
C ASN A 478 -14.10 15.53 4.31
N ILE A 479 -13.40 16.44 5.00
CA ILE A 479 -12.40 16.10 6.03
C ILE A 479 -13.17 15.58 7.24
N ASN A 480 -13.01 14.29 7.54
CA ASN A 480 -13.80 13.62 8.58
C ASN A 480 -12.95 13.11 9.76
N GLY A 481 -11.63 13.27 9.70
CA GLY A 481 -10.74 13.10 10.85
C GLY A 481 -11.13 14.00 12.03
N LYS A 482 -10.63 13.72 13.22
CA LYS A 482 -10.93 14.46 14.45
C LYS A 482 -9.65 15.10 14.99
N SER A 483 -9.70 16.38 15.30
CA SER A 483 -8.54 17.06 15.87
C SER A 483 -8.10 16.44 17.19
N LEU A 484 -6.83 16.12 17.31
CA LEU A 484 -6.21 15.57 18.53
C LEU A 484 -6.07 16.60 19.65
N LEU A 485 -6.34 17.88 19.35
CA LEU A 485 -6.44 18.96 20.35
C LEU A 485 -7.77 18.89 21.11
N ASN A 486 -8.75 18.18 20.58
CA ASN A 486 -10.05 17.97 21.21
C ASN A 486 -10.13 16.57 21.83
N THR A 487 -11.02 16.36 22.79
CA THR A 487 -11.23 15.04 23.39
C THR A 487 -11.81 14.08 22.38
N ILE A 488 -11.14 12.97 22.13
CA ILE A 488 -11.60 11.91 21.24
C ILE A 488 -12.54 10.97 22.01
N ASN A 489 -13.66 10.62 21.38
CA ASN A 489 -14.61 9.66 21.95
C ASN A 489 -13.94 8.28 22.13
N PRO A 490 -13.85 7.71 23.32
CA PRO A 490 -13.22 6.42 23.55
C PRO A 490 -13.94 5.23 22.90
N LYS A 491 -15.19 5.43 22.45
CA LYS A 491 -15.98 4.43 21.71
C LYS A 491 -15.97 4.65 20.19
N ARG A 492 -15.07 5.49 19.68
CA ARG A 492 -15.00 5.79 18.26
C ARG A 492 -14.64 4.56 17.44
N LEU A 493 -15.45 4.30 16.42
CA LEU A 493 -15.16 3.34 15.36
C LEU A 493 -14.31 4.01 14.28
N ARG A 494 -13.41 3.26 13.67
CA ARG A 494 -12.50 3.76 12.62
C ARG A 494 -12.55 2.84 11.42
N VAL A 495 -12.25 3.38 10.25
CA VAL A 495 -12.28 2.62 9.00
C VAL A 495 -10.91 2.67 8.33
N ASN A 496 -10.31 1.50 8.13
CA ASN A 496 -9.18 1.35 7.23
C ASN A 496 -9.69 0.79 5.88
N SER A 497 -9.25 1.36 4.79
CA SER A 497 -9.75 1.04 3.45
C SER A 497 -8.66 0.37 2.60
N GLN A 498 -9.08 -0.60 1.79
CA GLN A 498 -8.33 -1.09 0.64
C GLN A 498 -8.96 -0.61 -0.68
N TYR A 499 -10.02 0.17 -0.58
CA TYR A 499 -10.78 0.67 -1.73
C TYR A 499 -10.14 1.92 -2.31
N MET A 500 -9.75 1.86 -3.58
CA MET A 500 -9.34 3.03 -4.35
C MET A 500 -10.40 3.38 -5.39
N PRO A 501 -10.81 4.66 -5.52
CA PRO A 501 -11.83 5.08 -6.47
C PRO A 501 -11.53 4.69 -7.92
N THR A 502 -10.25 4.64 -8.27
CA THR A 502 -9.75 4.29 -9.61
C THR A 502 -9.50 2.81 -9.83
N GLN A 503 -9.80 1.95 -8.82
CA GLN A 503 -9.49 0.52 -8.87
C GLN A 503 -10.61 -0.29 -8.23
N HIS A 504 -11.31 -1.08 -9.05
CA HIS A 504 -12.43 -1.91 -8.61
C HIS A 504 -12.04 -3.34 -8.21
N ASN A 505 -10.75 -3.62 -7.98
CA ASN A 505 -10.31 -4.97 -7.65
C ASN A 505 -10.22 -5.17 -6.14
N ASP A 506 -10.92 -6.19 -5.63
CA ASP A 506 -10.95 -6.59 -4.23
C ASP A 506 -11.31 -5.44 -3.27
N PRO A 507 -12.45 -4.75 -3.50
CA PRO A 507 -12.85 -3.59 -2.73
C PRO A 507 -13.23 -4.01 -1.31
N LYS A 508 -12.27 -3.92 -0.39
CA LYS A 508 -12.45 -4.24 1.02
C LYS A 508 -12.24 -3.03 1.89
N ALA A 509 -12.87 -3.05 3.04
CA ALA A 509 -12.55 -2.17 4.15
C ALA A 509 -12.65 -2.94 5.46
N VAL A 510 -11.99 -2.43 6.48
CA VAL A 510 -12.17 -2.93 7.83
C VAL A 510 -12.76 -1.84 8.72
N LEU A 511 -13.76 -2.22 9.50
CA LEU A 511 -14.26 -1.43 10.62
C LEU A 511 -13.54 -1.89 11.87
N VAL A 512 -12.84 -0.98 12.53
CA VAL A 512 -12.01 -1.28 13.69
C VAL A 512 -12.65 -0.70 14.94
N GLU A 513 -12.86 -1.55 15.94
CA GLU A 513 -13.37 -1.21 17.25
C GLU A 513 -12.29 -0.56 18.14
N PRO A 514 -12.66 0.07 19.26
CA PRO A 514 -11.69 0.69 20.17
C PRO A 514 -10.66 -0.26 20.75
N ASP A 515 -10.98 -1.53 20.88
CA ASP A 515 -10.11 -2.61 21.38
C ASP A 515 -9.26 -3.28 20.29
N LEU A 516 -9.24 -2.70 19.07
CA LEU A 516 -8.53 -3.17 17.89
C LEU A 516 -9.08 -4.47 17.26
N GLN A 517 -10.21 -4.98 17.72
CA GLN A 517 -10.95 -5.97 16.94
C GLN A 517 -11.51 -5.33 15.67
N PHE A 518 -11.52 -6.08 14.57
CA PHE A 518 -11.99 -5.51 13.31
C PHE A 518 -12.85 -6.48 12.51
N TRP A 519 -13.83 -5.90 11.82
CA TRP A 519 -14.72 -6.54 10.89
C TRP A 519 -14.26 -6.27 9.46
N THR A 520 -14.13 -7.31 8.64
CA THR A 520 -13.77 -7.15 7.24
C THR A 520 -15.01 -7.12 6.37
N LEU A 521 -15.21 -6.01 5.66
CA LEU A 521 -16.28 -5.81 4.69
C LEU A 521 -15.76 -6.02 3.27
N ASP A 522 -16.40 -6.95 2.55
CA ASP A 522 -16.19 -7.22 1.14
C ASP A 522 -17.35 -6.59 0.34
N PHE A 523 -17.07 -5.54 -0.41
CA PHE A 523 -18.10 -4.78 -1.14
C PHE A 523 -18.61 -5.50 -2.38
N GLU A 524 -17.84 -6.40 -2.99
CA GLU A 524 -18.32 -7.18 -4.13
C GLU A 524 -19.35 -8.21 -3.68
N LYS A 525 -19.12 -8.85 -2.54
CA LYS A 525 -20.01 -9.87 -1.99
C LYS A 525 -21.08 -9.30 -1.08
N MET A 526 -20.99 -8.02 -0.75
CA MET A 526 -21.82 -7.40 0.28
C MET A 526 -21.89 -8.26 1.54
N SER A 527 -20.72 -8.73 1.98
CA SER A 527 -20.59 -9.62 3.12
C SER A 527 -19.59 -9.07 4.13
N VAL A 528 -19.78 -9.43 5.38
CA VAL A 528 -18.96 -8.98 6.51
C VAL A 528 -18.44 -10.19 7.27
N THR A 529 -17.14 -10.25 7.46
CA THR A 529 -16.47 -11.30 8.23
C THR A 529 -16.13 -10.78 9.63
N ALA A 530 -16.46 -11.56 10.64
CA ALA A 530 -16.23 -11.25 12.06
C ALA A 530 -14.72 -11.26 12.40
N PRO A 531 -14.31 -10.62 13.52
CA PRO A 531 -12.91 -10.52 13.93
C PRO A 531 -12.17 -11.85 14.09
N ASP A 532 -12.89 -12.94 14.37
CA ASP A 532 -12.33 -14.28 14.54
C ASP A 532 -12.29 -15.12 13.25
N ASP A 533 -12.65 -14.53 12.11
CA ASP A 533 -12.77 -15.15 10.78
C ASP A 533 -13.72 -16.38 10.71
N LYS A 534 -14.45 -16.66 11.78
CA LYS A 534 -15.31 -17.85 11.87
C LYS A 534 -16.71 -17.65 11.31
N LYS A 535 -17.16 -16.41 11.25
CA LYS A 535 -18.54 -16.10 10.84
C LYS A 535 -18.54 -15.00 9.78
N THR A 536 -19.11 -15.32 8.63
CA THR A 536 -19.42 -14.34 7.58
C THR A 536 -20.94 -14.19 7.49
N ILE A 537 -21.41 -12.95 7.47
CA ILE A 537 -22.83 -12.58 7.35
C ILE A 537 -23.01 -11.65 6.16
N GLN A 538 -24.26 -11.53 5.68
CA GLN A 538 -24.56 -10.51 4.67
C GLN A 538 -24.53 -9.12 5.31
N PHE A 539 -24.11 -8.11 4.54
CA PHE A 539 -24.04 -6.71 5.02
C PHE A 539 -25.38 -6.22 5.60
N LYS A 540 -26.50 -6.59 4.96
CA LYS A 540 -27.87 -6.22 5.40
C LYS A 540 -28.24 -6.80 6.78
N ASP A 541 -27.57 -7.90 7.21
CA ASP A 541 -27.82 -8.59 8.47
C ASP A 541 -26.84 -8.16 9.57
N TRP A 542 -25.92 -7.26 9.26
CA TRP A 542 -24.95 -6.72 10.20
C TRP A 542 -25.61 -5.70 11.15
N ASP A 543 -24.95 -5.35 12.26
CA ASP A 543 -25.44 -4.33 13.19
C ASP A 543 -25.65 -3.00 12.46
N LYS A 544 -26.84 -2.41 12.63
CA LYS A 544 -27.23 -1.15 11.95
C LYS A 544 -26.29 0.01 12.25
N ARG A 545 -25.67 0.06 13.42
CA ARG A 545 -24.68 1.07 13.78
C ARG A 545 -23.46 1.02 12.88
N TYR A 546 -23.03 -0.19 12.52
CA TYR A 546 -21.89 -0.42 11.65
C TYR A 546 -22.27 -0.19 10.17
N GLN A 547 -23.45 -0.66 9.75
CA GLN A 547 -23.97 -0.39 8.41
C GLN A 547 -24.00 1.10 8.10
N GLN A 548 -24.46 1.94 9.05
CA GLN A 548 -24.61 3.39 8.87
C GLN A 548 -23.29 4.08 8.50
N ILE A 549 -22.13 3.55 8.93
CA ILE A 549 -20.83 4.12 8.60
C ILE A 549 -20.51 4.02 7.11
N PHE A 550 -21.09 3.03 6.43
CA PHE A 550 -20.81 2.72 5.04
C PHE A 550 -21.96 3.09 4.09
N LEU A 551 -23.21 3.23 4.57
CA LEU A 551 -24.38 3.39 3.70
C LEU A 551 -24.27 4.57 2.73
N ASP A 552 -23.73 5.71 3.18
CA ASP A 552 -23.54 6.91 2.34
C ASP A 552 -22.30 6.84 1.45
N LYS A 553 -21.55 5.74 1.52
CA LYS A 553 -20.23 5.57 0.90
C LYS A 553 -20.15 4.29 0.06
N LEU A 554 -21.27 3.57 -0.09
CA LEU A 554 -21.27 2.37 -0.93
C LEU A 554 -21.07 2.76 -2.40
N PRO A 555 -20.28 1.98 -3.15
CA PRO A 555 -20.22 2.11 -4.61
C PRO A 555 -21.60 1.87 -5.21
N ASN A 556 -21.97 2.64 -6.22
CA ASN A 556 -23.23 2.47 -6.98
C ASN A 556 -23.23 1.16 -7.76
#